data_8eb3ed1ecdd7f7fdcd56e26f2e7497be
#
_entry.id   8eb3ed1ecdd7f7fdcd56e26f2e7497be
#
_cell.length_a   1.000
_cell.length_b   1.000
_cell.length_c   1.000
_cell.angle_alpha   90.00
_cell.angle_beta   90.00
_cell.angle_gamma   90.00
#
_symmetry.space_group_name_H-M   'P 1'
#
loop_
_entity.id
_entity.type
_entity.pdbx_description
1 polymer ?
#
loop_
_entity_poly.entity_id
_entity_poly.type
_entity_poly.pdbx_seq_one_letter_code
_entity_poly.pdbx_strand_id
1 'polypeptide(L)'
;MMGGMTPCLAAARTAENFGISIAPHFLPSLFVHLASTQPNVTWLEDFPLLEPLFDIQAKTVNGAMTMPDAPGHGMTWAEGVRARYRLDL
;
A
#
# COMPACT_ATOMS: atom_id res chain seq x y z
N MET A 1 1.22 -5.56 -12.75
CA MET A 1 1.04 -4.18 -12.27
C MET A 1 -0.19 -3.57 -12.91
N MET A 2 -0.98 -2.88 -12.11
CA MET A 2 -2.32 -2.48 -12.53
C MET A 2 -2.43 -0.99 -12.91
N GLY A 3 -1.35 -0.24 -12.84
CA GLY A 3 -1.32 1.17 -13.23
C GLY A 3 -1.72 2.17 -12.16
N GLY A 4 -1.66 1.80 -10.89
CA GLY A 4 -1.90 2.69 -9.75
C GLY A 4 -3.14 2.37 -8.94
N MET A 5 -3.48 3.25 -8.00
CA MET A 5 -4.57 2.99 -7.04
C MET A 5 -5.96 3.01 -7.68
N THR A 6 -6.21 3.90 -8.63
CA THR A 6 -7.52 3.97 -9.28
C THR A 6 -7.87 2.70 -10.05
N PRO A 7 -6.98 2.14 -10.89
CA PRO A 7 -7.23 0.83 -11.50
C PRO A 7 -7.33 -0.31 -10.48
N CYS A 8 -6.54 -0.28 -9.41
CA CYS A 8 -6.63 -1.28 -8.35
C CYS A 8 -7.98 -1.24 -7.64
N LEU A 9 -8.49 -0.05 -7.35
CA LEU A 9 -9.81 0.11 -6.75
C LEU A 9 -10.92 -0.42 -7.68
N ALA A 10 -10.83 -0.12 -8.97
CA ALA A 10 -11.78 -0.63 -9.96
C ALA A 10 -11.74 -2.17 -10.04
N ALA A 11 -10.54 -2.76 -10.03
CA ALA A 11 -10.38 -4.21 -10.02
C ALA A 11 -10.95 -4.84 -8.76
N ALA A 12 -10.71 -4.23 -7.60
CA ALA A 12 -11.26 -4.71 -6.33
C ALA A 12 -12.79 -4.70 -6.33
N ARG A 13 -13.40 -3.62 -6.80
CA ARG A 13 -14.85 -3.49 -6.91
C ARG A 13 -15.45 -4.51 -7.88
N THR A 14 -14.79 -4.74 -8.99
CA THR A 14 -15.19 -5.77 -9.95
C THR A 14 -15.12 -7.15 -9.32
N ALA A 15 -14.04 -7.49 -8.65
CA ALA A 15 -13.86 -8.77 -7.96
C ALA A 15 -14.92 -8.95 -6.87
N GLU A 16 -15.27 -7.91 -6.13
CA GLU A 16 -16.30 -7.94 -5.11
C GLU A 16 -17.66 -8.35 -5.70
N ASN A 17 -18.01 -7.82 -6.86
CA ASN A 17 -19.27 -8.17 -7.56
C ASN A 17 -19.33 -9.65 -7.92
N PHE A 18 -18.20 -10.32 -8.06
CA PHE A 18 -18.12 -11.76 -8.32
C PHE A 18 -17.86 -12.58 -7.05
N GLY A 19 -17.91 -11.97 -5.88
CA GLY A 19 -17.63 -12.64 -4.62
C GLY A 19 -16.18 -13.09 -4.43
N ILE A 20 -15.25 -12.42 -5.08
CA ILE A 20 -13.81 -12.78 -5.06
C ILE A 20 -13.08 -11.85 -4.11
N SER A 21 -12.35 -12.45 -3.16
CA SER A 21 -11.39 -11.73 -2.30
C SER A 21 -10.08 -11.50 -3.04
N ILE A 22 -9.43 -10.39 -2.74
CA ILE A 22 -8.12 -10.08 -3.30
C ILE A 22 -7.11 -9.80 -2.18
N ALA A 23 -5.85 -10.09 -2.47
CA ALA A 23 -4.72 -9.79 -1.62
C ALA A 23 -3.66 -9.08 -2.49
N PRO A 24 -3.53 -7.75 -2.36
CA PRO A 24 -2.55 -7.02 -3.15
C PRO A 24 -1.13 -7.46 -2.84
N HIS A 25 -0.32 -7.49 -3.88
CA HIS A 25 1.09 -7.83 -3.79
C HIS A 25 1.94 -6.58 -3.62
N PHE A 26 2.87 -6.61 -2.65
CA PHE A 26 3.89 -5.59 -2.46
C PHE A 26 3.33 -4.24 -1.95
N LEU A 27 4.19 -3.31 -1.56
CA LEU A 27 3.87 -1.96 -1.07
C LEU A 27 2.73 -1.91 -0.06
N PRO A 28 2.88 -2.54 1.13
CA PRO A 28 1.81 -2.58 2.11
C PRO A 28 1.37 -1.20 2.58
N SER A 29 2.28 -0.23 2.69
CA SER A 29 1.94 1.13 3.09
C SER A 29 1.05 1.86 2.10
N LEU A 30 1.03 1.44 0.83
CA LEU A 30 0.10 1.95 -0.16
C LEU A 30 -1.22 1.19 -0.13
N PHE A 31 -1.14 -0.15 -0.15
CA PHE A 31 -2.33 -1.00 -0.28
C PHE A 31 -3.16 -1.11 0.99
N VAL A 32 -2.63 -0.72 2.15
CA VAL A 32 -3.44 -0.62 3.37
C VAL A 32 -4.62 0.36 3.19
N HIS A 33 -4.45 1.38 2.37
CA HIS A 33 -5.53 2.33 2.06
C HIS A 33 -6.63 1.68 1.22
N LEU A 34 -6.26 0.82 0.27
CA LEU A 34 -7.23 0.03 -0.49
C LEU A 34 -7.99 -0.92 0.43
N ALA A 35 -7.27 -1.63 1.29
CA ALA A 35 -7.85 -2.58 2.23
C ALA A 35 -8.82 -1.91 3.22
N SER A 36 -8.54 -0.68 3.63
CA SER A 36 -9.40 0.06 4.55
C SER A 36 -10.76 0.44 3.94
N THR A 37 -10.87 0.46 2.63
CA THR A 37 -12.07 0.92 1.91
C THR A 37 -12.79 -0.19 1.17
N GLN A 38 -12.15 -1.34 0.95
CA GLN A 38 -12.69 -2.44 0.16
C GLN A 38 -12.84 -3.70 1.01
N PRO A 39 -14.08 -4.15 1.28
CA PRO A 39 -14.31 -5.28 2.18
C PRO A 39 -13.76 -6.61 1.66
N ASN A 40 -13.55 -6.75 0.38
CA ASN A 40 -12.98 -7.96 -0.22
C ASN A 40 -11.44 -7.96 -0.28
N VAL A 41 -10.79 -6.91 0.18
CA VAL A 41 -9.34 -6.91 0.40
C VAL A 41 -9.09 -7.34 1.85
N THR A 42 -8.94 -8.64 2.05
CA THR A 42 -8.93 -9.26 3.38
C THR A 42 -7.54 -9.56 3.90
N TRP A 43 -6.55 -9.62 3.02
CA TRP A 43 -5.17 -9.90 3.36
C TRP A 43 -4.24 -8.91 2.67
N LEU A 44 -3.21 -8.48 3.37
CA LEU A 44 -2.12 -7.68 2.82
C LEU A 44 -0.81 -8.46 2.98
N GLU A 45 0.02 -8.40 1.96
CA GLU A 45 1.36 -8.96 2.02
C GLU A 45 2.25 -8.00 2.82
N ASP A 46 2.79 -8.46 3.94
CA ASP A 46 3.78 -7.71 4.69
C ASP A 46 5.16 -7.95 4.07
N PHE A 47 5.48 -7.16 3.06
CA PHE A 47 6.72 -7.25 2.32
C PHE A 47 7.46 -5.91 2.34
N PRO A 48 8.34 -5.69 3.33
CA PRO A 48 8.87 -4.36 3.64
C PRO A 48 10.07 -3.93 2.79
N LEU A 49 10.28 -4.48 1.60
CA LEU A 49 11.47 -4.21 0.78
C LEU A 49 11.69 -2.72 0.50
N LEU A 50 10.63 -2.00 0.13
CA LEU A 50 10.69 -0.57 -0.17
C LEU A 50 10.25 0.33 0.98
N GLU A 51 9.71 -0.23 2.06
CA GLU A 51 9.19 0.54 3.19
C GLU A 51 10.24 1.47 3.82
N PRO A 52 11.52 1.09 3.95
CA PRO A 52 12.54 1.99 4.48
C PRO A 52 12.78 3.27 3.69
N LEU A 53 12.27 3.37 2.47
CA LEU A 53 12.36 4.59 1.65
C LEU A 53 11.39 5.68 2.12
N PHE A 54 10.45 5.37 3.01
CA PHE A 54 9.37 6.28 3.42
C PHE A 54 9.44 6.57 4.92
N ASP A 55 9.05 7.80 5.28
CA ASP A 55 9.01 8.25 6.68
C ASP A 55 7.92 7.57 7.47
N ILE A 56 6.73 7.47 6.88
CA ILE A 56 5.55 6.90 7.51
C ILE A 56 5.24 5.58 6.83
N GLN A 57 5.15 4.54 7.65
CA GLN A 57 4.91 3.18 7.17
C GLN A 57 3.68 2.60 7.86
N ALA A 58 2.95 1.73 7.16
CA ALA A 58 1.94 0.90 7.80
C ALA A 58 2.61 -0.04 8.79
N LYS A 59 1.98 -0.26 9.93
CA LYS A 59 2.49 -1.11 10.99
C LYS A 59 1.60 -2.31 11.19
N THR A 60 2.21 -3.46 11.44
CA THR A 60 1.49 -4.68 11.79
C THR A 60 1.43 -4.79 13.31
N VAL A 61 0.22 -4.84 13.86
CA VAL A 61 -0.04 -4.98 15.28
C VAL A 61 -1.00 -6.15 15.49
N ASN A 62 -0.58 -7.14 16.27
CA ASN A 62 -1.39 -8.35 16.54
C ASN A 62 -1.93 -9.03 15.27
N GLY A 63 -1.09 -9.10 14.23
CA GLY A 63 -1.45 -9.73 12.97
C GLY A 63 -2.32 -8.87 12.04
N ALA A 64 -2.64 -7.65 12.42
CA ALA A 64 -3.39 -6.71 11.60
C ALA A 64 -2.53 -5.49 11.21
N MET A 65 -2.63 -5.09 9.97
CA MET A 65 -1.93 -3.90 9.49
C MET A 65 -2.74 -2.65 9.77
N THR A 66 -2.09 -1.60 10.32
CA THR A 66 -2.73 -0.34 10.65
C THR A 66 -2.40 0.72 9.61
N MET A 67 -3.41 1.53 9.27
CA MET A 67 -3.25 2.63 8.33
C MET A 67 -2.62 3.84 9.04
N PRO A 68 -1.62 4.51 8.41
CA PRO A 68 -1.07 5.75 8.97
C PRO A 68 -2.13 6.86 9.04
N ASP A 69 -2.09 7.65 10.10
CA ASP A 69 -2.95 8.84 10.26
C ASP A 69 -2.26 10.05 9.62
N ALA A 70 -2.37 10.15 8.30
CA ALA A 70 -1.76 11.23 7.53
C ALA A 70 -2.61 11.53 6.29
N PRO A 71 -2.58 12.78 5.77
CA PRO A 71 -3.29 13.13 4.54
C PRO A 71 -2.84 12.29 3.34
N GLY A 72 -3.79 11.97 2.46
CA GLY A 72 -3.53 11.15 1.28
C GLY A 72 -3.09 9.75 1.67
N HIS A 73 -2.16 9.16 0.92
CA HIS A 73 -1.57 7.86 1.27
C HIS A 73 -0.50 7.98 2.37
N GLY A 74 -0.10 9.19 2.75
CA GLY A 74 0.87 9.43 3.82
C GLY A 74 2.31 9.07 3.49
N MET A 75 2.60 8.57 2.30
CA MET A 75 3.94 8.12 1.92
C MET A 75 4.78 9.32 1.47
N THR A 76 5.76 9.67 2.28
CA THR A 76 6.78 10.69 1.96
C THR A 76 8.16 10.07 2.03
N TRP A 77 9.07 10.57 1.22
CA TRP A 77 10.44 10.06 1.20
C TRP A 77 11.12 10.29 2.55
N ALA A 78 11.78 9.25 3.07
CA ALA A 78 12.62 9.38 4.24
C ALA A 78 13.79 10.35 3.96
N GLU A 79 14.28 11.00 5.01
CA GLU A 79 15.40 11.93 4.89
C GLU A 79 16.61 11.25 4.27
N GLY A 80 17.25 11.94 3.33
CA GLY A 80 18.46 11.47 2.65
C GLY A 80 18.25 10.43 1.55
N VAL A 81 17.05 9.83 1.44
CA VAL A 81 16.78 8.79 0.45
C VAL A 81 16.94 9.30 -0.98
N ARG A 82 16.43 10.48 -1.27
CA ARG A 82 16.52 11.06 -2.62
C ARG A 82 17.97 11.32 -3.02
N ALA A 83 18.77 11.84 -2.11
CA ALA A 83 20.21 12.08 -2.37
C ALA A 83 20.95 10.76 -2.57
N ARG A 84 20.66 9.75 -1.75
CA ARG A 84 21.34 8.44 -1.79
C ARG A 84 21.07 7.66 -3.07
N TYR A 85 19.84 7.72 -3.58
CA TYR A 85 19.41 6.91 -4.75
C TYR A 85 19.22 7.73 -6.02
N ARG A 86 19.58 8.99 -6.00
CA ARG A 86 19.48 9.87 -7.16
C ARG A 86 20.39 9.40 -8.28
N LEU A 87 19.85 9.36 -9.48
CA LEU A 87 20.60 9.12 -10.70
C LEU A 87 20.82 10.44 -11.43
N ASP A 88 22.08 10.77 -11.72
CA ASP A 88 22.45 11.90 -12.56
C ASP A 88 22.59 11.39 -14.00
N LEU A 89 21.54 11.63 -14.78
CA LEU A 89 21.46 11.22 -16.20
C LEU A 89 21.89 12.35 -17.12
#